data_35aa2f7716d718724713b998a9e24d36
#
_entry.id   35aa2f7716d718724713b998a9e24d36
#
_cell.length_a   1.000
_cell.length_b   1.000
_cell.length_c   1.000
_cell.angle_alpha   90.00
_cell.angle_beta   90.00
_cell.angle_gamma   90.00
#
_symmetry.space_group_name_H-M   'P 1'
#
loop_
_entity.id
_entity.type
_entity.pdbx_description
1 polymer ?
#
loop_
_entity_poly.entity_id
_entity_poly.type
_entity_poly.pdbx_seq_one_letter_code
_entity_poly.pdbx_strand_id
1 'polypeptide(L)'
;MALFPLISNFQYDFVLQLLPVDTENTMDEVAAAAAYHSVGRRVAPRPDKVIRVRRQGAEDFFPRSTKLSETDIQPMESLEFIFCDA
;
A
#
# COMPACT_ATOMS: atom_id res chain seq x y z
N MET A 1 13.07 5.25 13.68
CA MET A 1 12.60 4.15 12.85
C MET A 1 11.67 3.26 13.66
N ALA A 2 10.43 3.12 13.25
CA ALA A 2 9.45 2.33 13.97
C ALA A 2 8.74 1.38 13.03
N LEU A 3 8.71 0.10 13.37
CA LEU A 3 7.98 -0.90 12.62
C LEU A 3 6.49 -0.70 12.83
N PHE A 4 5.75 -0.62 11.73
CA PHE A 4 4.33 -0.33 11.75
C PHE A 4 3.61 -1.39 10.90
N PRO A 5 2.84 -2.29 11.52
CA PRO A 5 2.16 -3.35 10.78
C PRO A 5 0.88 -2.84 10.13
N LEU A 6 0.69 -3.19 8.86
CA LEU A 6 -0.51 -2.89 8.09
C LEU A 6 -1.02 -4.16 7.45
N ILE A 7 -2.27 -4.18 7.06
CA ILE A 7 -2.85 -5.25 6.26
C ILE A 7 -2.92 -4.74 4.82
N SER A 8 -2.25 -5.45 3.91
CA SER A 8 -2.23 -5.12 2.48
C SER A 8 -3.36 -5.85 1.78
N ASN A 9 -4.30 -5.09 1.21
CA ASN A 9 -5.34 -5.60 0.33
C ASN A 9 -5.00 -5.12 -1.08
N PHE A 10 -4.17 -5.89 -1.79
CA PHE A 10 -3.66 -5.51 -3.09
C PHE A 10 -4.65 -5.87 -4.19
N GLN A 11 -4.87 -4.95 -5.12
CA GLN A 11 -5.79 -5.16 -6.25
C GLN A 11 -5.40 -6.43 -7.02
N TYR A 12 -6.37 -7.26 -7.33
CA TYR A 12 -6.22 -8.55 -8.02
C TYR A 12 -5.55 -9.64 -7.19
N ASP A 13 -5.09 -9.35 -5.97
CA ASP A 13 -4.58 -10.37 -5.08
C ASP A 13 -5.73 -10.90 -4.22
N PHE A 14 -5.84 -12.21 -4.12
CA PHE A 14 -6.90 -12.84 -3.33
C PHE A 14 -6.44 -13.15 -1.89
N VAL A 15 -5.22 -12.76 -1.55
CA VAL A 15 -4.66 -12.99 -0.22
C VAL A 15 -4.35 -11.67 0.45
N LEU A 16 -4.85 -11.46 1.66
CA LEU A 16 -4.45 -10.31 2.49
C LEU A 16 -3.08 -10.61 3.10
N GLN A 17 -2.21 -9.62 3.09
CA GLN A 17 -0.85 -9.76 3.59
C GLN A 17 -0.61 -8.86 4.79
N LEU A 18 0.10 -9.37 5.78
CA LEU A 18 0.63 -8.52 6.84
C LEU A 18 1.85 -7.79 6.27
N LEU A 19 1.83 -6.48 6.31
CA LEU A 19 2.86 -5.64 5.72
C LEU A 19 3.55 -4.81 6.80
N PRO A 20 4.79 -5.18 7.19
CA PRO A 20 5.56 -4.35 8.10
C PRO A 20 6.23 -3.22 7.32
N VAL A 21 5.99 -1.99 7.74
CA VAL A 21 6.60 -0.79 7.13
C VAL A 21 7.14 0.13 8.21
N ASP A 22 7.89 1.14 7.80
CA ASP A 22 8.41 2.17 8.68
C ASP A 22 7.46 3.36 8.67
N THR A 23 7.23 3.98 9.82
CA THR A 23 6.36 5.15 9.93
C THR A 23 6.86 6.33 9.10
N GLU A 24 8.13 6.38 8.76
CA GLU A 24 8.72 7.42 7.92
C GLU A 24 8.62 7.12 6.42
N ASN A 25 8.10 5.96 6.03
CA ASN A 25 7.87 5.65 4.62
C ASN A 25 6.78 6.54 4.04
N THR A 26 7.01 7.02 2.81
CA THR A 26 5.96 7.70 2.04
C THR A 26 4.97 6.67 1.52
N MET A 27 3.82 7.13 1.02
CA MET A 27 2.82 6.22 0.45
C MET A 27 3.38 5.46 -0.76
N ASP A 28 4.24 6.09 -1.56
CA ASP A 28 4.92 5.41 -2.66
C ASP A 28 5.82 4.28 -2.16
N GLU A 29 6.52 4.51 -1.06
CA GLU A 29 7.38 3.48 -0.46
C GLU A 29 6.56 2.34 0.16
N VAL A 30 5.43 2.68 0.79
CA VAL A 30 4.50 1.67 1.32
C VAL A 30 3.92 0.84 0.18
N ALA A 31 3.55 1.49 -0.93
CA ALA A 31 3.03 0.80 -2.11
C ALA A 31 4.09 -0.12 -2.73
N ALA A 32 5.35 0.31 -2.76
CA ALA A 32 6.44 -0.52 -3.27
C ALA A 32 6.64 -1.77 -2.40
N ALA A 33 6.54 -1.63 -1.09
CA ALA A 33 6.64 -2.76 -0.18
C ALA A 33 5.48 -3.75 -0.40
N ALA A 34 4.26 -3.24 -0.57
CA ALA A 34 3.10 -4.09 -0.86
C ALA A 34 3.28 -4.82 -2.19
N ALA A 35 3.76 -4.11 -3.22
CA ALA A 35 3.99 -4.70 -4.54
C ALA A 35 5.02 -5.83 -4.47
N TYR A 36 6.05 -5.68 -3.67
CA TYR A 36 7.07 -6.71 -3.51
C TYR A 36 6.46 -8.05 -3.09
N HIS A 37 5.41 -8.02 -2.26
CA HIS A 37 4.78 -9.23 -1.75
C HIS A 37 3.66 -9.75 -2.65
N SER A 38 3.18 -8.99 -3.61
CA SER A 38 2.03 -9.36 -4.44
C SER A 38 2.37 -9.47 -5.93
N VAL A 39 3.04 -8.48 -6.49
CA VAL A 39 3.34 -8.42 -7.93
C VAL A 39 4.42 -9.46 -8.28
N GLY A 40 4.18 -10.19 -9.37
CA GLY A 40 5.07 -11.27 -9.77
C GLY A 40 4.88 -12.56 -8.98
N ARG A 41 4.00 -12.56 -7.99
CA ARG A 41 3.66 -13.75 -7.20
C ARG A 41 2.25 -14.23 -7.54
N ARG A 42 1.23 -13.42 -7.20
CA ARG A 42 -0.18 -13.69 -7.48
C ARG A 42 -0.81 -12.65 -8.39
N VAL A 43 -0.14 -11.50 -8.55
CA VAL A 43 -0.62 -10.39 -9.36
C VAL A 43 0.36 -10.17 -10.50
N ALA A 44 -0.15 -10.04 -11.73
CA ALA A 44 0.69 -9.77 -12.90
C ALA A 44 1.26 -8.36 -12.83
N PRO A 45 2.54 -8.17 -13.21
CA PRO A 45 3.11 -6.82 -13.26
C PRO A 45 2.39 -5.91 -14.25
N ARG A 46 2.24 -4.64 -13.88
CA ARG A 46 1.66 -3.60 -14.72
C ARG A 46 2.59 -2.39 -14.73
N PRO A 47 3.71 -2.44 -15.49
CA PRO A 47 4.75 -1.42 -15.39
C PRO A 47 4.33 -0.03 -15.89
N ASP A 48 3.23 0.05 -16.65
CA ASP A 48 2.67 1.32 -17.13
C ASP A 48 1.74 2.00 -16.13
N LYS A 49 1.56 1.40 -14.95
CA LYS A 49 0.67 1.93 -13.91
C LYS A 49 1.45 2.31 -12.68
N VAL A 50 0.90 3.25 -11.90
CA VAL A 50 1.40 3.55 -10.56
C VAL A 50 0.48 2.89 -9.54
N ILE A 51 1.02 2.53 -8.39
CA ILE A 51 0.23 1.93 -7.32
C ILE A 51 -0.08 3.03 -6.31
N ARG A 52 -1.36 3.29 -6.09
CA ARG A 52 -1.82 4.29 -5.15
C ARG A 52 -2.43 3.60 -3.93
N VAL A 53 -2.37 4.28 -2.82
CA VAL A 53 -2.81 3.74 -1.52
C VAL A 53 -4.06 4.47 -1.06
N ARG A 54 -5.05 3.73 -0.60
CA ARG A 54 -6.23 4.30 0.04
C ARG A 54 -6.68 3.41 1.19
N ARG A 55 -7.46 3.98 2.11
CA ARG A 55 -8.10 3.17 3.14
C ARG A 55 -9.12 2.25 2.51
N GLN A 56 -9.27 1.06 3.08
CA GLN A 56 -10.26 0.11 2.59
C GLN A 56 -11.65 0.74 2.66
N GLY A 57 -12.34 0.73 1.53
CA GLY A 57 -13.67 1.32 1.42
C GLY A 57 -13.69 2.82 1.16
N ALA A 58 -12.53 3.50 1.16
CA ALA A 58 -12.46 4.92 0.85
C ALA A 58 -12.42 5.16 -0.65
N GLU A 59 -12.85 6.35 -1.08
CA GLU A 59 -12.80 6.73 -2.49
C GLU A 59 -11.49 7.43 -2.84
N ASP A 60 -10.95 8.21 -1.90
CA ASP A 60 -9.79 9.05 -2.15
C ASP A 60 -8.49 8.33 -1.80
N PHE A 61 -7.46 8.56 -2.62
CA PHE A 61 -6.13 8.05 -2.38
C PHE A 61 -5.31 9.03 -1.55
N PHE A 62 -4.40 8.50 -0.74
CA PHE A 62 -3.41 9.35 -0.06
C PHE A 62 -2.46 9.97 -1.10
N PRO A 63 -2.01 11.21 -0.88
CA PRO A 63 -0.95 11.78 -1.71
C PRO A 63 0.30 10.90 -1.66
N ARG A 64 0.98 10.76 -2.79
CA ARG A 64 2.11 9.83 -2.94
C ARG A 64 3.29 10.14 -2.02
N SER A 65 3.52 11.41 -1.77
CA SER A 65 4.65 11.87 -0.93
C SER A 65 4.33 11.96 0.56
N THR A 66 3.11 11.68 0.95
CA THR A 66 2.71 11.72 2.37
C THR A 66 3.36 10.56 3.11
N LYS A 67 3.98 10.86 4.24
CA LYS A 67 4.55 9.81 5.10
C LYS A 67 3.46 9.18 5.94
N LEU A 68 3.66 7.91 6.29
CA LEU A 68 2.73 7.19 7.14
C LEU A 68 2.52 7.93 8.47
N SER A 69 3.59 8.47 9.05
CA SER A 69 3.54 9.22 10.30
C SER A 69 2.71 10.50 10.21
N GLU A 70 2.47 11.00 9.00
CA GLU A 70 1.67 12.21 8.78
C GLU A 70 0.16 11.91 8.66
N THR A 71 -0.22 10.65 8.78
CA THR A 71 -1.61 10.22 8.69
C THR A 71 -2.12 9.76 10.06
N ASP A 72 -3.41 9.51 10.14
CA ASP A 72 -4.03 8.93 11.33
C ASP A 72 -4.27 7.42 11.18
N ILE A 73 -3.57 6.78 10.24
CA ILE A 73 -3.64 5.33 10.05
C ILE A 73 -3.17 4.62 11.32
N GLN A 74 -3.94 3.62 11.73
CA GLN A 74 -3.67 2.85 12.94
C GLN A 74 -2.95 1.54 12.61
N PRO A 75 -2.20 0.95 13.57
CA PRO A 75 -1.60 -0.36 13.35
C PRO A 75 -2.66 -1.40 12.99
N MET A 76 -2.32 -2.32 12.09
CA MET A 76 -3.18 -3.39 11.59
C MET A 76 -4.37 -2.91 10.77
N GLU A 77 -4.42 -1.63 10.41
CA GLU A 77 -5.45 -1.11 9.54
C GLU A 77 -5.27 -1.68 8.13
N SER A 78 -6.39 -2.01 7.46
CA SER A 78 -6.35 -2.51 6.08
C SER A 78 -6.29 -1.35 5.11
N LEU A 79 -5.32 -1.42 4.20
CA LEU A 79 -5.18 -0.44 3.12
C LEU A 79 -5.34 -1.14 1.77
N GLU A 80 -5.94 -0.45 0.82
CA GLU A 80 -6.07 -0.94 -0.54
C GLU A 80 -4.97 -0.35 -1.40
N PHE A 81 -4.35 -1.20 -2.23
CA PHE A 81 -3.29 -0.84 -3.16
C PHE A 81 -3.81 -1.05 -4.57
N ILE A 82 -3.99 0.02 -5.32
CA ILE A 82 -4.71 0.03 -6.58
C ILE A 82 -3.80 0.51 -7.70
N PHE A 83 -3.83 -0.19 -8.83
CA PHE A 83 -3.14 0.26 -10.04
C PHE A 83 -3.89 1.45 -10.63
N CYS A 84 -3.19 2.54 -10.86
CA CYS A 84 -3.77 3.76 -11.41
C CYS A 84 -2.96 4.24 -12.60
N ASP A 85 -3.56 5.06 -13.43
CA ASP A 85 -2.83 5.73 -14.51
C ASP A 85 -1.84 6.72 -13.91
N ALA A 86 -0.67 6.78 -14.52
CA ALA A 86 0.39 7.69 -14.08
C ALA A 86 0.04 9.15 -14.39
#